data_8dd97964231db7cb71df4eb444f254b8
#
_entry.id   8dd97964231db7cb71df4eb444f254b8
#
_cell.length_a   1.000
_cell.length_b   1.000
_cell.length_c   1.000
_cell.angle_alpha   90.00
_cell.angle_beta   90.00
_cell.angle_gamma   90.00
#
_symmetry.space_group_name_H-M   'P 1'
#
loop_
_entity.id
_entity.type
_entity.pdbx_description
1 polymer ?
#
loop_
_entity_poly.entity_id
_entity_poly.type
_entity_poly.pdbx_seq_one_letter_code
_entity_poly.pdbx_strand_id
1 'polypeptide(L)'
;LDAGYFPVITPPGASDRGEAINVDGDRAAAMVAAAFNAEALIILSNVPGLLRNFPDEASLIREIPRAKADDFMQYAEGRMKKKVMGAVEAIAEGVQKVIFADGRIDAPISNALAGGGTQIG
;
A
#
# COMPACT_ATOMS: atom_id res chain seq x y z
N LEU A 1 -16.69 5.94 -11.43
CA LEU A 1 -17.31 6.05 -10.10
C LEU A 1 -18.71 6.67 -10.18
N ASP A 2 -18.83 7.81 -10.83
CA ASP A 2 -20.12 8.50 -10.95
C ASP A 2 -21.16 7.72 -11.73
N ALA A 3 -20.72 6.86 -12.66
CA ALA A 3 -21.60 5.97 -13.41
C ALA A 3 -21.94 4.66 -12.67
N GLY A 4 -21.49 4.48 -11.45
CA GLY A 4 -21.76 3.29 -10.64
C GLY A 4 -20.82 2.12 -10.88
N TYR A 5 -19.76 2.29 -11.66
CA TYR A 5 -18.76 1.26 -11.90
C TYR A 5 -17.60 1.36 -10.92
N PHE A 6 -17.03 0.21 -10.55
CA PHE A 6 -15.78 0.14 -9.83
C PHE A 6 -14.64 0.02 -10.84
N PRO A 7 -13.72 1.00 -10.92
CA PRO A 7 -12.59 0.90 -11.83
C PRO A 7 -11.60 -0.17 -11.38
N VAL A 8 -11.14 -0.98 -12.33
CA VAL A 8 -10.06 -1.93 -12.13
C VAL A 8 -8.92 -1.52 -13.05
N ILE A 9 -7.80 -1.12 -12.47
CA ILE A 9 -6.67 -0.54 -13.18
C ILE A 9 -5.51 -1.52 -13.13
N THR A 10 -4.92 -1.80 -14.30
CA THR A 10 -3.77 -2.71 -14.40
C THR A 10 -2.61 -2.03 -15.11
N PRO A 11 -1.36 -2.38 -14.78
CA PRO A 11 -0.23 -2.01 -15.64
C PRO A 11 -0.35 -2.70 -17.00
N PRO A 12 0.38 -2.23 -18.06
CA PRO A 12 1.30 -1.11 -18.04
C PRO A 12 0.62 0.25 -18.09
N GLY A 13 1.41 1.32 -17.86
CA GLY A 13 0.95 2.68 -18.10
C GLY A 13 1.07 3.05 -19.58
N ALA A 14 0.53 4.19 -19.94
CA ALA A 14 0.66 4.73 -21.30
C ALA A 14 1.28 6.14 -21.26
N SER A 15 2.21 6.39 -22.18
CA SER A 15 2.79 7.72 -22.37
C SER A 15 1.83 8.62 -23.13
N ASP A 16 2.14 9.92 -23.21
CA ASP A 16 1.42 10.89 -24.01
C ASP A 16 1.43 10.52 -25.51
N ARG A 17 2.40 9.71 -25.92
CA ARG A 17 2.53 9.22 -27.31
C ARG A 17 1.83 7.88 -27.55
N GLY A 18 1.15 7.35 -26.54
CA GLY A 18 0.49 6.04 -26.63
C GLY A 18 1.41 4.84 -26.49
N GLU A 19 2.66 5.04 -26.05
CA GLU A 19 3.62 3.95 -25.84
C GLU A 19 3.37 3.28 -24.49
N ALA A 20 3.52 1.95 -24.40
CA ALA A 20 3.43 1.21 -23.16
C ALA A 20 4.63 1.54 -22.27
N ILE A 21 4.37 1.81 -20.99
CA ILE A 21 5.38 2.14 -20.00
C ILE A 21 5.30 1.15 -18.84
N ASN A 22 6.44 0.59 -18.44
CA ASN A 22 6.56 -0.17 -17.21
C ASN A 22 6.30 0.74 -16.01
N VAL A 23 5.41 0.30 -15.13
CA VAL A 23 5.14 1.01 -13.88
C VAL A 23 5.21 0.05 -12.70
N ASP A 24 5.73 0.53 -11.58
CA ASP A 24 5.65 -0.18 -10.31
C ASP A 24 4.20 -0.11 -9.80
N GLY A 25 3.56 -1.27 -9.62
CA GLY A 25 2.17 -1.35 -9.21
C GLY A 25 1.88 -0.67 -7.88
N ASP A 26 2.77 -0.78 -6.91
CA ASP A 26 2.58 -0.16 -5.58
C ASP A 26 2.64 1.36 -5.66
N ARG A 27 3.57 1.90 -6.45
CA ARG A 27 3.68 3.35 -6.66
C ARG A 27 2.53 3.89 -7.49
N ALA A 28 2.09 3.14 -8.50
CA ALA A 28 0.91 3.50 -9.29
C ALA A 28 -0.33 3.56 -8.42
N ALA A 29 -0.52 2.57 -7.53
CA ALA A 29 -1.63 2.55 -6.58
C ALA A 29 -1.60 3.76 -5.63
N ALA A 30 -0.42 4.14 -5.16
CA ALA A 30 -0.23 5.33 -4.32
C ALA A 30 -0.70 6.60 -5.04
N MET A 31 -0.32 6.76 -6.30
CA MET A 31 -0.72 7.93 -7.10
C MET A 31 -2.21 7.95 -7.41
N VAL A 32 -2.81 6.79 -7.69
CA VAL A 32 -4.25 6.66 -7.90
C VAL A 32 -5.01 7.03 -6.62
N ALA A 33 -4.58 6.49 -5.47
CA ALA A 33 -5.19 6.80 -4.18
C ALA A 33 -5.12 8.30 -3.88
N ALA A 34 -4.00 8.93 -4.13
CA ALA A 34 -3.82 10.37 -3.96
C ALA A 34 -4.74 11.18 -4.88
N ALA A 35 -4.82 10.79 -6.15
CA ALA A 35 -5.65 11.48 -7.14
C ALA A 35 -7.15 11.43 -6.79
N PHE A 36 -7.61 10.35 -6.17
CA PHE A 36 -8.99 10.19 -5.73
C PHE A 36 -9.26 10.70 -4.32
N ASN A 37 -8.26 11.24 -3.63
CA ASN A 37 -8.35 11.63 -2.21
C ASN A 37 -8.86 10.48 -1.34
N ALA A 38 -8.31 9.30 -1.55
CA ALA A 38 -8.74 8.10 -0.86
C ALA A 38 -8.52 8.24 0.65
N GLU A 39 -9.48 7.75 1.43
CA GLU A 39 -9.36 7.68 2.88
C GLU A 39 -8.33 6.63 3.30
N ALA A 40 -8.22 5.55 2.53
CA ALA A 40 -7.28 4.46 2.79
C ALA A 40 -6.77 3.87 1.49
N LEU A 41 -5.49 3.54 1.49
CA LEU A 41 -4.86 2.69 0.48
C LEU A 41 -4.52 1.36 1.15
N ILE A 42 -5.05 0.27 0.63
CA ILE A 42 -4.77 -1.08 1.15
C ILE A 42 -3.86 -1.79 0.17
N ILE A 43 -2.69 -2.20 0.62
CA ILE A 43 -1.71 -2.94 -0.18
C ILE A 43 -1.67 -4.37 0.34
N LEU A 44 -2.13 -5.30 -0.49
CA LEU A 44 -2.12 -6.72 -0.16
C LEU A 44 -0.79 -7.35 -0.59
N SER A 45 -0.28 -8.24 0.25
CA SER A 45 0.95 -8.96 -0.03
C SER A 45 0.89 -10.38 0.50
N ASN A 46 1.98 -11.13 0.36
CA ASN A 46 2.09 -12.51 0.86
C ASN A 46 2.71 -12.60 2.26
N VAL A 47 2.65 -11.50 3.00
CA VAL A 47 3.02 -11.43 4.41
C VAL A 47 1.95 -10.65 5.15
N PRO A 48 1.81 -10.79 6.49
CA PRO A 48 0.74 -10.12 7.24
C PRO A 48 0.84 -8.60 7.24
N GLY A 49 2.02 -8.05 6.99
CA GLY A 49 2.31 -6.62 7.00
C GLY A 49 3.81 -6.42 7.14
N LEU A 50 4.22 -5.30 7.71
CA LEU A 50 5.63 -5.04 7.99
C LEU A 50 6.06 -5.77 9.26
N LEU A 51 7.11 -6.58 9.14
CA LEU A 51 7.63 -7.39 10.23
C LEU A 51 8.92 -6.75 10.78
N ARG A 52 9.01 -6.64 12.09
CA ARG A 52 10.22 -6.13 12.74
C ARG A 52 11.41 -7.08 12.55
N ASN A 53 11.15 -8.38 12.56
CA ASN A 53 12.14 -9.43 12.40
C ASN A 53 11.68 -10.42 11.33
N PHE A 54 11.75 -10.02 10.06
CA PHE A 54 11.38 -10.90 8.96
C PHE A 54 12.23 -12.18 8.98
N PRO A 55 11.66 -13.36 8.77
CA PRO A 55 10.28 -13.68 8.42
C PRO A 55 9.36 -14.04 9.61
N ASP A 56 9.68 -13.64 10.81
CA ASP A 56 8.88 -13.92 12.00
C ASP A 56 7.57 -13.13 11.99
N GLU A 57 6.46 -13.81 11.70
CA GLU A 57 5.14 -13.17 11.63
C GLU A 57 4.64 -12.67 13.00
N ALA A 58 5.17 -13.20 14.10
CA ALA A 58 4.87 -12.69 15.44
C ALA A 58 5.47 -11.29 15.68
N SER A 59 6.43 -10.88 14.85
CA SER A 59 7.06 -9.56 14.94
C SER A 59 6.31 -8.46 14.17
N LEU A 60 5.06 -8.68 13.82
CA LEU A 60 4.23 -7.75 13.06
C LEU A 60 4.14 -6.38 13.75
N ILE A 61 4.47 -5.33 13.01
CA ILE A 61 4.30 -3.96 13.46
C ILE A 61 2.87 -3.53 13.08
N ARG A 62 2.04 -3.23 14.07
CA ARG A 62 0.63 -2.95 13.81
C ARG A 62 0.36 -1.51 13.40
N GLU A 63 1.07 -0.57 14.01
CA GLU A 63 0.84 0.84 13.74
C GLU A 63 2.16 1.58 13.57
N ILE A 64 2.20 2.46 12.60
CA ILE A 64 3.33 3.34 12.33
C ILE A 64 2.80 4.76 12.30
N PRO A 65 3.21 5.63 13.23
CA PRO A 65 2.83 7.04 13.17
C PRO A 65 3.30 7.67 11.85
N ARG A 66 2.47 8.50 11.26
CA ARG A 66 2.75 9.20 10.00
C ARG A 66 4.12 9.86 10.01
N ALA A 67 4.46 10.57 11.09
CA ALA A 67 5.71 11.29 11.21
C ALA A 67 6.94 10.39 11.30
N LYS A 68 6.74 9.09 11.58
CA LYS A 68 7.83 8.10 11.73
C LYS A 68 7.89 7.09 10.60
N ALA A 69 7.12 7.27 9.53
CA ALA A 69 7.06 6.32 8.43
C ALA A 69 8.45 6.03 7.83
N ASP A 70 9.28 7.07 7.68
CA ASP A 70 10.64 6.91 7.16
C ASP A 70 11.53 6.08 8.08
N ASP A 71 11.37 6.21 9.40
CA ASP A 71 12.19 5.47 10.37
C ASP A 71 11.93 3.98 10.30
N PHE A 72 10.72 3.58 9.93
CA PHE A 72 10.34 2.17 9.81
C PHE A 72 10.80 1.53 8.49
N MET A 73 11.34 2.30 7.57
CA MET A 73 11.95 1.77 6.34
C MET A 73 13.05 0.75 6.63
N GLN A 74 13.74 0.87 7.75
CA GLN A 74 14.79 -0.06 8.14
C GLN A 74 14.32 -1.51 8.29
N TYR A 75 13.03 -1.73 8.58
CA TYR A 75 12.45 -3.06 8.71
C TYR A 75 11.97 -3.64 7.40
N ALA A 76 11.94 -2.84 6.34
CA ALA A 76 11.48 -3.28 5.03
C ALA A 76 12.64 -3.90 4.23
N GLU A 77 12.41 -5.11 3.73
CA GLU A 77 13.38 -5.84 2.92
C GLU A 77 12.78 -6.22 1.57
N GLY A 78 13.60 -6.27 0.54
CA GLY A 78 13.21 -6.72 -0.79
C GLY A 78 12.00 -5.95 -1.34
N ARG A 79 10.97 -6.70 -1.71
CA ARG A 79 9.75 -6.11 -2.29
C ARG A 79 8.99 -5.22 -1.30
N MET A 80 9.08 -5.51 -0.01
CA MET A 80 8.42 -4.70 1.02
C MET A 80 8.96 -3.27 1.05
N LYS A 81 10.23 -3.08 0.71
CA LYS A 81 10.85 -1.75 0.65
C LYS A 81 10.12 -0.84 -0.34
N LYS A 82 9.79 -1.36 -1.53
CA LYS A 82 9.02 -0.60 -2.54
C LYS A 82 7.61 -0.28 -2.05
N LYS A 83 6.98 -1.20 -1.34
CA LYS A 83 5.64 -1.00 -0.77
C LYS A 83 5.65 0.10 0.28
N VAL A 84 6.63 0.12 1.16
CA VAL A 84 6.77 1.17 2.18
C VAL A 84 7.08 2.52 1.52
N MET A 85 7.92 2.54 0.49
CA MET A 85 8.18 3.77 -0.28
C MET A 85 6.90 4.32 -0.90
N GLY A 86 6.10 3.45 -1.53
CA GLY A 86 4.80 3.83 -2.08
C GLY A 86 3.85 4.38 -1.03
N ALA A 87 3.83 3.77 0.15
CA ALA A 87 3.01 4.23 1.27
C ALA A 87 3.44 5.64 1.75
N VAL A 88 4.72 5.87 1.88
CA VAL A 88 5.26 7.19 2.27
C VAL A 88 4.88 8.24 1.23
N GLU A 89 5.01 7.93 -0.05
CA GLU A 89 4.59 8.82 -1.14
C GLU A 89 3.09 9.13 -1.07
N ALA A 90 2.26 8.11 -0.86
CA ALA A 90 0.80 8.27 -0.75
C ALA A 90 0.42 9.20 0.41
N ILE A 91 1.03 9.01 1.57
CA ILE A 91 0.82 9.85 2.74
C ILE A 91 1.24 11.29 2.46
N ALA A 92 2.40 11.50 1.80
CA ALA A 92 2.89 12.82 1.43
C ALA A 92 1.93 13.54 0.47
N GLU A 93 1.23 12.79 -0.38
CA GLU A 93 0.28 13.32 -1.35
C GLU A 93 -1.14 13.48 -0.80
N GLY A 94 -1.37 13.18 0.48
CA GLY A 94 -2.63 13.45 1.16
C GLY A 94 -3.52 12.26 1.46
N VAL A 95 -3.12 11.04 1.15
CA VAL A 95 -3.85 9.84 1.57
C VAL A 95 -3.79 9.75 3.08
N GLN A 96 -4.93 9.54 3.74
CA GLN A 96 -5.02 9.61 5.19
C GLN A 96 -4.32 8.45 5.88
N LYS A 97 -4.45 7.23 5.34
CA LYS A 97 -3.78 6.05 5.89
C LYS A 97 -3.47 5.04 4.80
N VAL A 98 -2.41 4.27 5.03
CA VAL A 98 -2.04 3.13 4.20
C VAL A 98 -2.01 1.89 5.08
N ILE A 99 -2.57 0.79 4.60
CA ILE A 99 -2.62 -0.47 5.33
C ILE A 99 -1.92 -1.55 4.50
N PHE A 100 -0.88 -2.17 5.06
CA PHE A 100 -0.29 -3.38 4.48
C PHE A 100 -1.00 -4.58 5.09
N ALA A 101 -1.55 -5.45 4.25
CA ALA A 101 -2.35 -6.56 4.72
C ALA A 101 -2.00 -7.86 4.00
N ASP A 102 -2.41 -8.97 4.62
CA ASP A 102 -2.18 -10.31 4.10
C ASP A 102 -3.24 -10.64 3.06
N GLY A 103 -2.82 -10.80 1.80
CA GLY A 103 -3.70 -11.18 0.71
C GLY A 103 -4.02 -12.69 0.64
N ARG A 104 -3.38 -13.50 1.49
CA ARG A 104 -3.54 -14.97 1.48
C ARG A 104 -4.74 -15.44 2.30
N ILE A 105 -5.30 -14.58 3.15
CA ILE A 105 -6.40 -14.92 4.06
C ILE A 105 -7.76 -14.66 3.41
N ASP A 106 -8.82 -15.20 4.01
CA ASP A 106 -10.19 -14.93 3.58
C ASP A 106 -10.57 -13.47 3.92
N ALA A 107 -11.34 -12.85 3.04
CA ALA A 107 -11.80 -11.46 3.19
C ALA A 107 -10.67 -10.49 3.61
N PRO A 108 -9.58 -10.43 2.83
CA PRO A 108 -8.39 -9.66 3.23
C PRO A 108 -8.64 -8.16 3.39
N ILE A 109 -9.50 -7.59 2.56
CA ILE A 109 -9.82 -6.15 2.63
C ILE A 109 -10.65 -5.84 3.88
N SER A 110 -11.65 -6.66 4.18
CA SER A 110 -12.46 -6.51 5.39
C SER A 110 -11.61 -6.66 6.65
N ASN A 111 -10.68 -7.62 6.64
CA ASN A 111 -9.75 -7.82 7.75
C ASN A 111 -8.84 -6.59 7.94
N ALA A 112 -8.30 -6.04 6.85
CA ALA A 112 -7.46 -4.84 6.90
C ALA A 112 -8.22 -3.65 7.50
N LEU A 113 -9.45 -3.44 7.07
CA LEU A 113 -10.30 -2.34 7.57
C LEU A 113 -10.70 -2.54 9.03
N ALA A 114 -10.74 -3.78 9.51
CA ALA A 114 -11.04 -4.11 10.91
C ALA A 114 -9.82 -4.04 11.84
N GLY A 115 -8.67 -3.65 11.34
CA GLY A 115 -7.45 -3.48 12.14
C GLY A 115 -6.36 -4.52 11.91
N GLY A 116 -6.52 -5.39 10.90
CA GLY A 116 -5.47 -6.35 10.53
C GLY A 116 -4.31 -5.68 9.80
N GLY A 117 -3.14 -6.30 9.86
CA GLY A 117 -1.97 -5.82 9.14
C GLY A 117 -1.23 -4.67 9.82
N THR A 118 -0.52 -3.89 9.01
CA THR A 118 0.24 -2.72 9.46
C THR A 118 -0.40 -1.45 8.92
N GLN A 119 -0.77 -0.53 9.78
CA GLN A 119 -1.35 0.75 9.39
C GLN A 119 -0.35 1.89 9.58
N ILE A 120 -0.19 2.71 8.53
CA ILE A 120 0.56 3.98 8.57
C ILE A 120 -0.45 5.13 8.50
N GLY A 121 -0.36 6.04 9.43
CA GLY A 121 -1.24 7.21 9.45
C GLY A 121 -2.32 7.22 10.50
#